data_338299c98af6822285e7ef9afb517c4b
#
_entry.id   338299c98af6822285e7ef9afb517c4b
#
_cell.length_a   1.000
_cell.length_b   1.000
_cell.length_c   1.000
_cell.angle_alpha   90.00
_cell.angle_beta   90.00
_cell.angle_gamma   90.00
#
_symmetry.space_group_name_H-M   'P 1'
#
loop_
_entity.id
_entity.type
_entity.pdbx_description
1 polymer ?
#
loop_
_entity_poly.entity_id
_entity_poly.type
_entity_poly.pdbx_seq_one_letter_code
_entity_poly.pdbx_strand_id
1 'polypeptide(L)'
;MTNAAGYSNYLTPLAETRATPGTNFGTFAIAPITAGTIVVTFGGAQMNRGTFDKHPVERRMRSLQIELDSFLLGPEERQLGDAVNHSCDPNCGMGNATQLVAMRDISAGEEITFDYAMSDASNYDEFSCICATSLCRGNITSLDWKLPELQQRYNGYFSPYIVRKLKAHTKARHLRKSEAEELLLRYDADPREALGKALRITSGYSHSSYDVLYNMLDLVAMGARNEDDVVKFFNEMRVYPKSG
;
A
#
# COMPACT_ATOMS: atom_id res chain seq x y z
N MET A 1 2.21 -7.44 -34.64
CA MET A 1 2.73 -7.46 -33.24
C MET A 1 2.72 -6.03 -32.74
N THR A 2 1.66 -5.63 -32.05
CA THR A 2 1.52 -4.27 -31.51
C THR A 2 2.38 -4.18 -30.27
N ASN A 3 3.42 -3.37 -30.32
CA ASN A 3 4.23 -2.98 -29.17
C ASN A 3 3.31 -2.46 -28.06
N ALA A 4 3.32 -3.14 -26.92
CA ALA A 4 2.72 -2.67 -25.68
C ALA A 4 3.57 -1.52 -25.09
N ALA A 5 3.66 -0.41 -25.80
CA ALA A 5 4.49 0.75 -25.49
C ALA A 5 3.92 1.61 -24.34
N GLY A 6 3.42 1.00 -23.28
CA GLY A 6 2.87 1.72 -22.13
C GLY A 6 3.05 1.01 -20.80
N TYR A 7 3.67 -0.16 -20.76
CA TYR A 7 3.65 -1.05 -19.59
C TYR A 7 5.04 -1.35 -19.00
N SER A 8 6.12 -0.76 -19.51
CA SER A 8 7.46 -0.99 -18.97
C SER A 8 7.79 -0.03 -17.84
N ASN A 9 8.45 -0.54 -16.82
CA ASN A 9 9.03 0.29 -15.77
C ASN A 9 10.18 1.14 -16.35
N TYR A 10 10.35 2.34 -15.76
CA TYR A 10 11.59 3.11 -15.89
C TYR A 10 12.45 2.84 -14.66
N LEU A 11 13.73 2.61 -14.85
CA LEU A 11 14.75 2.67 -13.82
C LEU A 11 15.79 3.71 -14.25
N THR A 12 16.21 4.57 -13.32
CA THR A 12 17.28 5.55 -13.59
C THR A 12 18.54 4.84 -14.11
N PRO A 13 19.25 5.40 -15.10
CA PRO A 13 20.52 4.83 -15.56
C PRO A 13 21.65 4.86 -14.49
N LEU A 14 21.39 5.50 -13.33
CA LEU A 14 22.31 5.51 -12.18
C LEU A 14 22.12 4.29 -11.26
N ALA A 15 21.26 3.34 -11.64
CA ALA A 15 20.97 2.14 -10.85
C ALA A 15 20.87 0.89 -11.73
N GLU A 16 21.10 -0.25 -11.12
CA GLU A 16 20.95 -1.57 -11.75
C GLU A 16 20.21 -2.55 -10.83
N THR A 17 19.56 -3.55 -11.41
CA THR A 17 19.02 -4.70 -10.68
C THR A 17 20.01 -5.85 -10.74
N ARG A 18 20.32 -6.45 -9.59
CA ARG A 18 21.21 -7.61 -9.49
C ARG A 18 20.70 -8.65 -8.49
N ALA A 19 21.19 -9.89 -8.63
CA ALA A 19 20.88 -10.97 -7.69
C ALA A 19 21.45 -10.65 -6.30
N THR A 20 20.67 -10.97 -5.26
CA THR A 20 21.03 -10.80 -3.84
C THR A 20 20.66 -12.03 -3.03
N PRO A 21 21.44 -12.39 -2.00
CA PRO A 21 21.03 -13.38 -1.02
C PRO A 21 19.77 -12.93 -0.27
N GLY A 22 18.82 -13.81 -0.06
CA GLY A 22 17.63 -13.61 0.77
C GLY A 22 16.42 -13.06 0.03
N THR A 23 16.56 -12.04 -0.82
CA THR A 23 15.45 -11.44 -1.59
C THR A 23 15.45 -11.83 -3.07
N ASN A 24 16.37 -12.69 -3.50
CA ASN A 24 16.63 -13.10 -4.87
C ASN A 24 17.18 -11.98 -5.78
N PHE A 25 16.62 -10.75 -5.69
CA PHE A 25 17.07 -9.58 -6.45
C PHE A 25 16.95 -8.32 -5.60
N GLY A 26 17.79 -7.34 -5.87
CA GLY A 26 17.73 -5.99 -5.32
C GLY A 26 18.14 -4.97 -6.38
N THR A 27 17.77 -3.73 -6.17
CA THR A 27 18.14 -2.59 -7.01
C THR A 27 19.20 -1.76 -6.29
N PHE A 28 20.32 -1.45 -6.97
CA PHE A 28 21.48 -0.80 -6.38
C PHE A 28 21.92 0.41 -7.20
N ALA A 29 22.32 1.46 -6.51
CA ALA A 29 22.97 2.59 -7.16
C ALA A 29 24.33 2.19 -7.71
N ILE A 30 24.60 2.48 -8.99
CA ILE A 30 25.92 2.28 -9.64
C ILE A 30 26.73 3.58 -9.69
N ALA A 31 26.07 4.71 -9.46
CA ALA A 31 26.66 6.03 -9.32
C ALA A 31 25.88 6.82 -8.25
N PRO A 32 26.41 7.91 -7.68
CA PRO A 32 25.68 8.73 -6.74
C PRO A 32 24.36 9.24 -7.31
N ILE A 33 23.29 9.14 -6.53
CA ILE A 33 21.94 9.63 -6.86
C ILE A 33 21.58 10.75 -5.89
N THR A 34 21.32 11.94 -6.41
CA THR A 34 20.97 13.09 -5.59
C THR A 34 19.52 13.01 -5.09
N ALA A 35 19.28 13.51 -3.89
CA ALA A 35 17.93 13.67 -3.32
C ALA A 35 16.97 14.34 -4.32
N GLY A 36 15.71 13.86 -4.39
CA GLY A 36 14.68 14.34 -5.33
C GLY A 36 14.75 13.69 -6.73
N THR A 37 15.79 12.92 -7.05
CA THR A 37 15.88 12.21 -8.34
C THR A 37 14.77 11.15 -8.43
N ILE A 38 14.06 11.08 -9.56
CA ILE A 38 13.15 9.96 -9.86
C ILE A 38 14.00 8.72 -10.13
N VAL A 39 13.86 7.72 -9.28
CA VAL A 39 14.65 6.48 -9.36
C VAL A 39 13.92 5.42 -10.16
N VAL A 40 12.63 5.22 -9.88
CA VAL A 40 11.77 4.25 -10.59
C VAL A 40 10.46 4.93 -10.98
N THR A 41 9.95 4.61 -12.16
CA THR A 41 8.53 4.77 -12.49
C THR A 41 7.96 3.39 -12.79
N PHE A 42 6.99 2.95 -11.98
CA PHE A 42 6.32 1.67 -12.18
C PHE A 42 5.32 1.76 -13.31
N GLY A 43 5.40 0.83 -14.25
CA GLY A 43 4.44 0.60 -15.31
C GLY A 43 3.62 -0.66 -15.06
N GLY A 44 2.62 -0.89 -15.88
CA GLY A 44 1.80 -2.10 -15.81
C GLY A 44 0.35 -1.89 -16.22
N ALA A 45 -0.40 -2.98 -16.23
CA ALA A 45 -1.84 -2.92 -16.46
C ALA A 45 -2.56 -2.61 -15.14
N GLN A 46 -3.42 -1.60 -15.19
CA GLN A 46 -4.30 -1.28 -14.06
C GLN A 46 -5.48 -2.26 -14.05
N MET A 47 -5.77 -2.82 -12.87
CA MET A 47 -6.87 -3.78 -12.71
C MET A 47 -7.47 -3.69 -11.31
N ASN A 48 -8.71 -4.16 -11.18
CA ASN A 48 -9.38 -4.29 -9.88
C ASN A 48 -8.91 -5.55 -9.14
N ARG A 49 -9.24 -5.63 -7.85
CA ARG A 49 -8.89 -6.73 -6.97
C ARG A 49 -9.34 -8.09 -7.51
N GLY A 50 -10.57 -8.20 -8.00
CA GLY A 50 -11.12 -9.47 -8.51
C GLY A 50 -10.36 -10.01 -9.73
N THR A 51 -9.76 -9.14 -10.54
CA THR A 51 -8.87 -9.54 -11.64
C THR A 51 -7.45 -9.81 -11.13
N PHE A 52 -6.95 -8.97 -10.25
CA PHE A 52 -5.65 -9.08 -9.62
C PHE A 52 -5.44 -10.42 -8.90
N ASP A 53 -6.43 -10.86 -8.11
CA ASP A 53 -6.36 -12.11 -7.34
C ASP A 53 -6.29 -13.38 -8.20
N LYS A 54 -6.59 -13.29 -9.50
CA LYS A 54 -6.46 -14.41 -10.45
C LYS A 54 -5.02 -14.64 -10.90
N HIS A 55 -4.12 -13.69 -10.64
CA HIS A 55 -2.72 -13.83 -11.02
C HIS A 55 -1.93 -14.61 -9.96
N PRO A 56 -0.86 -15.32 -10.34
CA PRO A 56 0.04 -16.01 -9.41
C PRO A 56 0.59 -15.05 -8.33
N VAL A 57 0.79 -15.57 -7.12
CA VAL A 57 1.24 -14.77 -5.97
C VAL A 57 2.58 -14.08 -6.24
N GLU A 58 3.51 -14.78 -6.88
CA GLU A 58 4.85 -14.29 -7.22
C GLU A 58 4.80 -13.08 -8.16
N ARG A 59 3.76 -13.00 -8.99
CA ARG A 59 3.52 -11.85 -9.85
C ARG A 59 2.87 -10.72 -9.07
N ARG A 60 1.88 -11.03 -8.23
CA ARG A 60 1.17 -10.04 -7.39
C ARG A 60 2.11 -9.32 -6.42
N MET A 61 3.13 -10.02 -5.88
CA MET A 61 4.18 -9.42 -5.04
C MET A 61 5.05 -8.38 -5.76
N ARG A 62 4.92 -8.22 -7.08
CA ARG A 62 5.60 -7.20 -7.89
C ARG A 62 4.63 -6.13 -8.39
N SER A 63 3.53 -5.95 -7.71
CA SER A 63 2.52 -4.96 -8.04
C SER A 63 2.63 -3.72 -7.18
N LEU A 64 1.89 -2.69 -7.55
CA LEU A 64 1.73 -1.48 -6.76
C LEU A 64 0.24 -1.21 -6.55
N GLN A 65 -0.17 -1.03 -5.32
CA GLN A 65 -1.53 -0.57 -5.03
C GLN A 65 -1.63 0.94 -5.30
N ILE A 66 -2.56 1.34 -6.16
CA ILE A 66 -2.76 2.75 -6.54
C ILE A 66 -4.10 3.32 -6.03
N GLU A 67 -5.04 2.47 -5.69
CA GLU A 67 -6.32 2.78 -5.03
C GLU A 67 -6.81 1.58 -4.22
N LEU A 68 -7.92 1.76 -3.48
CA LEU A 68 -8.53 0.70 -2.65
C LEU A 68 -8.77 -0.59 -3.45
N ASP A 69 -9.32 -0.46 -4.65
CA ASP A 69 -9.62 -1.57 -5.56
C ASP A 69 -8.90 -1.39 -6.90
N SER A 70 -7.66 -0.93 -6.87
CA SER A 70 -6.90 -0.72 -8.10
C SER A 70 -5.43 -1.00 -7.88
N PHE A 71 -4.92 -1.91 -8.68
CA PHE A 71 -3.55 -2.40 -8.64
C PHE A 71 -2.89 -2.22 -10.00
N LEU A 72 -1.65 -1.80 -9.99
CA LEU A 72 -0.80 -1.76 -11.17
C LEU A 72 0.04 -3.03 -11.18
N LEU A 73 -0.18 -3.89 -12.17
CA LEU A 73 0.50 -5.18 -12.31
C LEU A 73 1.36 -5.19 -13.57
N GLY A 74 2.66 -5.35 -13.38
CA GLY A 74 3.64 -5.48 -14.47
C GLY A 74 3.42 -6.72 -15.33
N PRO A 75 4.11 -6.84 -16.46
CA PRO A 75 4.06 -8.02 -17.31
C PRO A 75 4.56 -9.26 -16.56
N GLU A 76 4.42 -10.44 -17.19
CA GLU A 76 4.84 -11.70 -16.57
C GLU A 76 6.35 -11.75 -16.36
N GLU A 77 7.10 -11.27 -17.33
CA GLU A 77 8.55 -11.12 -17.25
C GLU A 77 8.92 -9.97 -16.29
N ARG A 78 9.94 -10.20 -15.45
CA ARG A 78 10.46 -9.18 -14.53
C ARG A 78 10.98 -7.97 -15.32
N GLN A 79 10.57 -6.79 -14.91
CA GLN A 79 11.01 -5.52 -15.47
C GLN A 79 12.12 -4.88 -14.62
N LEU A 80 12.84 -3.92 -15.20
CA LEU A 80 13.73 -3.04 -14.43
C LEU A 80 12.94 -2.34 -13.34
N GLY A 81 13.51 -2.25 -12.14
CA GLY A 81 12.84 -1.60 -10.99
C GLY A 81 11.82 -2.47 -10.25
N ASP A 82 11.45 -3.66 -10.77
CA ASP A 82 10.57 -4.61 -10.03
C ASP A 82 11.23 -5.17 -8.74
N ALA A 83 12.53 -4.96 -8.60
CA ALA A 83 13.32 -5.47 -7.48
C ALA A 83 13.72 -4.36 -6.49
N VAL A 84 12.90 -3.35 -6.32
CA VAL A 84 13.08 -2.39 -5.21
C VAL A 84 12.49 -3.00 -3.95
N ASN A 85 13.37 -3.45 -3.06
CA ASN A 85 13.00 -4.16 -1.85
C ASN A 85 12.46 -3.22 -0.76
N HIS A 86 11.74 -3.81 0.20
CA HIS A 86 11.34 -3.11 1.39
C HIS A 86 12.52 -2.90 2.36
N SER A 87 12.54 -1.73 3.00
CA SER A 87 13.32 -1.46 4.20
C SER A 87 12.52 -0.62 5.19
N CYS A 88 12.71 -0.88 6.49
CA CYS A 88 12.17 -0.03 7.57
C CYS A 88 12.96 1.26 7.77
N ASP A 89 14.14 1.40 7.11
CA ASP A 89 14.95 2.60 7.04
C ASP A 89 15.35 2.87 5.58
N PRO A 90 14.39 3.28 4.74
CA PRO A 90 14.54 3.36 3.30
C PRO A 90 15.27 4.64 2.87
N ASN A 91 15.81 4.63 1.65
CA ASN A 91 16.38 5.81 1.01
C ASN A 91 15.48 6.42 -0.08
N CYS A 92 14.40 5.72 -0.46
CA CYS A 92 13.42 6.22 -1.41
C CYS A 92 12.01 6.27 -0.81
N GLY A 93 11.16 7.11 -1.39
CA GLY A 93 9.75 7.24 -1.05
C GLY A 93 8.91 7.54 -2.28
N MET A 94 7.59 7.56 -2.13
CA MET A 94 6.65 7.82 -3.23
C MET A 94 6.68 9.31 -3.59
N GLY A 95 7.01 9.63 -4.84
CA GLY A 95 6.88 10.98 -5.40
C GLY A 95 5.49 11.25 -5.97
N ASN A 96 4.80 10.20 -6.40
CA ASN A 96 3.39 10.22 -6.85
C ASN A 96 2.81 8.79 -6.77
N ALA A 97 1.72 8.50 -7.49
CA ALA A 97 1.07 7.19 -7.45
C ALA A 97 1.94 6.03 -7.99
N THR A 98 2.94 6.32 -8.83
CA THR A 98 3.73 5.29 -9.52
C THR A 98 5.24 5.55 -9.54
N GLN A 99 5.70 6.63 -8.90
CA GLN A 99 7.12 7.01 -8.92
C GLN A 99 7.75 6.90 -7.55
N LEU A 100 8.95 6.33 -7.51
CA LEU A 100 9.86 6.43 -6.38
C LEU A 100 10.88 7.53 -6.64
N VAL A 101 11.11 8.35 -5.61
CA VAL A 101 12.11 9.40 -5.59
C VAL A 101 13.11 9.17 -4.45
N ALA A 102 14.35 9.54 -4.64
CA ALA A 102 15.36 9.53 -3.59
C ALA A 102 14.96 10.55 -2.51
N MET A 103 14.82 10.11 -1.25
CA MET A 103 14.51 10.98 -0.11
C MET A 103 15.75 11.67 0.43
N ARG A 104 16.92 11.12 0.17
CA ARG A 104 18.25 11.62 0.49
C ARG A 104 19.23 11.29 -0.62
N ASP A 105 20.45 11.81 -0.53
CA ASP A 105 21.52 11.35 -1.41
C ASP A 105 21.80 9.86 -1.17
N ILE A 106 21.99 9.10 -2.25
CA ILE A 106 22.27 7.66 -2.25
C ILE A 106 23.66 7.47 -2.85
N SER A 107 24.52 6.77 -2.11
CA SER A 107 25.88 6.51 -2.56
C SER A 107 25.93 5.36 -3.57
N ALA A 108 26.95 5.36 -4.44
CA ALA A 108 27.22 4.21 -5.29
C ALA A 108 27.44 2.94 -4.46
N GLY A 109 26.85 1.84 -4.87
CA GLY A 109 26.84 0.55 -4.17
C GLY A 109 25.74 0.37 -3.13
N GLU A 110 25.02 1.42 -2.75
CA GLU A 110 23.90 1.37 -1.79
C GLU A 110 22.68 0.72 -2.43
N GLU A 111 21.99 -0.14 -1.68
CA GLU A 111 20.71 -0.71 -2.11
C GLU A 111 19.61 0.35 -2.08
N ILE A 112 18.84 0.44 -3.15
CA ILE A 112 17.68 1.30 -3.26
C ILE A 112 16.48 0.57 -2.67
N THR A 113 15.88 1.16 -1.65
CA THR A 113 14.76 0.57 -0.92
C THR A 113 13.67 1.60 -0.65
N PHE A 114 12.42 1.14 -0.46
CA PHE A 114 11.35 1.98 0.08
C PHE A 114 10.52 1.21 1.10
N ASP A 115 9.81 1.91 1.96
CA ASP A 115 8.89 1.28 2.89
C ASP A 115 7.54 1.05 2.21
N TYR A 116 7.09 -0.21 2.13
CA TYR A 116 5.84 -0.56 1.46
C TYR A 116 4.61 0.09 2.10
N ALA A 117 4.68 0.46 3.39
CA ALA A 117 3.65 1.27 4.02
C ALA A 117 3.37 2.62 3.33
N MET A 118 4.31 3.11 2.49
CA MET A 118 4.11 4.36 1.74
C MET A 118 3.12 4.21 0.57
N SER A 119 2.88 3.00 0.09
CA SER A 119 2.04 2.76 -1.09
C SER A 119 0.98 1.70 -0.91
N ASP A 120 1.14 0.77 0.02
CA ASP A 120 0.29 -0.39 0.19
C ASP A 120 -0.51 -0.36 1.50
N ALA A 121 -1.76 -0.79 1.43
CA ALA A 121 -2.67 -0.99 2.55
C ALA A 121 -3.50 -2.27 2.36
N SER A 122 -3.04 -3.20 1.54
CA SER A 122 -3.68 -4.49 1.29
C SER A 122 -2.92 -5.62 1.99
N ASN A 123 -3.64 -6.66 2.34
CA ASN A 123 -3.15 -7.75 3.17
C ASN A 123 -2.53 -8.92 2.38
N TYR A 124 -2.38 -8.78 1.07
CA TYR A 124 -1.81 -9.86 0.24
C TYR A 124 -0.27 -9.92 0.33
N ASP A 125 0.37 -8.89 0.83
CA ASP A 125 1.81 -8.67 0.80
C ASP A 125 2.40 -8.49 2.21
N GLU A 126 1.83 -9.18 3.21
CA GLU A 126 2.34 -9.16 4.57
C GLU A 126 3.46 -10.19 4.75
N PHE A 127 4.54 -9.78 5.40
CA PHE A 127 5.73 -10.64 5.52
C PHE A 127 6.59 -10.31 6.74
N SER A 128 7.44 -11.27 7.13
CA SER A 128 8.50 -11.05 8.12
C SER A 128 9.66 -10.31 7.48
N CYS A 129 9.99 -9.13 8.01
CA CYS A 129 11.02 -8.26 7.48
C CYS A 129 12.42 -8.72 7.89
N ILE A 130 13.33 -8.76 6.93
CA ILE A 130 14.74 -9.12 7.10
C ILE A 130 15.70 -7.95 6.77
N CYS A 131 15.23 -6.69 6.76
CA CYS A 131 16.05 -5.54 6.37
C CYS A 131 17.25 -5.27 7.30
N ALA A 132 17.27 -5.88 8.47
CA ALA A 132 18.37 -5.82 9.46
C ALA A 132 18.75 -4.39 9.91
N THR A 133 17.92 -3.38 9.66
CA THR A 133 18.13 -2.01 10.16
C THR A 133 17.76 -1.90 11.65
N SER A 134 18.28 -0.90 12.35
CA SER A 134 17.91 -0.63 13.74
C SER A 134 16.44 -0.23 13.91
N LEU A 135 15.76 0.13 12.83
CA LEU A 135 14.36 0.53 12.78
C LEU A 135 13.45 -0.61 12.30
N CYS A 136 13.99 -1.83 12.15
CA CYS A 136 13.23 -2.97 11.65
C CYS A 136 12.02 -3.29 12.54
N ARG A 137 10.83 -3.32 11.92
CA ARG A 137 9.56 -3.62 12.62
C ARG A 137 9.31 -5.12 12.83
N GLY A 138 10.15 -5.97 12.23
CA GLY A 138 10.01 -7.43 12.29
C GLY A 138 8.92 -7.97 11.37
N ASN A 139 7.70 -7.48 11.47
CA ASN A 139 6.60 -7.83 10.58
C ASN A 139 6.08 -6.59 9.87
N ILE A 140 5.85 -6.71 8.55
CA ILE A 140 5.26 -5.68 7.72
C ILE A 140 3.81 -6.05 7.46
N THR A 141 2.92 -5.10 7.72
CA THR A 141 1.47 -5.33 7.65
C THR A 141 0.77 -4.26 6.82
N SER A 142 -0.42 -4.59 6.36
CA SER A 142 -1.30 -3.67 5.63
C SER A 142 -1.78 -2.46 6.46
N LEU A 143 -1.48 -2.45 7.76
CA LEU A 143 -1.88 -1.38 8.68
C LEU A 143 -0.71 -0.46 9.07
N ASP A 144 0.51 -0.74 8.64
CA ASP A 144 1.71 0.02 9.03
C ASP A 144 1.62 1.50 8.68
N TRP A 145 0.92 1.87 7.59
CA TRP A 145 0.66 3.27 7.23
C TRP A 145 -0.05 4.07 8.34
N LYS A 146 -0.71 3.40 9.31
CA LYS A 146 -1.38 4.03 10.47
C LYS A 146 -0.41 4.39 11.60
N LEU A 147 0.81 3.88 11.58
CA LEU A 147 1.81 4.12 12.63
C LEU A 147 2.23 5.59 12.66
N PRO A 148 2.06 6.31 13.80
CA PRO A 148 2.36 7.74 13.86
C PRO A 148 3.82 8.07 13.54
N GLU A 149 4.75 7.21 13.93
CA GLU A 149 6.17 7.36 13.65
C GLU A 149 6.48 7.29 12.15
N LEU A 150 5.78 6.45 11.38
CA LEU A 150 5.94 6.39 9.93
C LEU A 150 5.31 7.61 9.26
N GLN A 151 4.13 8.04 9.74
CA GLN A 151 3.47 9.25 9.24
C GLN A 151 4.36 10.49 9.40
N GLN A 152 5.06 10.60 10.52
CA GLN A 152 6.00 11.69 10.76
C GLN A 152 7.25 11.56 9.88
N ARG A 153 7.85 10.36 9.82
CA ARG A 153 9.09 10.10 9.10
C ARG A 153 8.95 10.28 7.59
N TYR A 154 7.83 9.81 7.03
CA TYR A 154 7.60 9.78 5.59
C TYR A 154 6.64 10.87 5.12
N ASN A 155 6.51 11.95 5.88
CA ASN A 155 5.69 13.09 5.49
C ASN A 155 6.14 13.64 4.13
N GLY A 156 5.20 13.70 3.18
CA GLY A 156 5.47 14.10 1.79
C GLY A 156 5.88 12.95 0.85
N TYR A 157 6.08 11.72 1.36
CA TYR A 157 6.53 10.56 0.60
C TYR A 157 5.53 9.39 0.57
N PHE A 158 4.32 9.59 1.04
CA PHE A 158 3.24 8.63 0.84
C PHE A 158 2.60 8.79 -0.53
N SER A 159 2.14 7.67 -1.11
CA SER A 159 1.35 7.70 -2.34
C SER A 159 0.07 8.53 -2.15
N PRO A 160 -0.49 9.11 -3.22
CA PRO A 160 -1.76 9.85 -3.14
C PRO A 160 -2.90 9.02 -2.53
N TYR A 161 -2.91 7.70 -2.76
CA TYR A 161 -3.86 6.77 -2.16
C TYR A 161 -3.72 6.74 -0.63
N ILE A 162 -2.51 6.50 -0.11
CA ILE A 162 -2.26 6.47 1.33
C ILE A 162 -2.51 7.84 1.97
N VAL A 163 -2.14 8.93 1.31
CA VAL A 163 -2.46 10.29 1.80
C VAL A 163 -3.97 10.49 1.99
N ARG A 164 -4.80 9.99 1.07
CA ARG A 164 -6.26 10.05 1.22
C ARG A 164 -6.73 9.21 2.39
N LYS A 165 -6.19 7.98 2.55
CA LYS A 165 -6.48 7.12 3.72
C LYS A 165 -6.11 7.79 5.04
N LEU A 166 -4.94 8.39 5.14
CA LEU A 166 -4.47 9.12 6.33
C LEU A 166 -5.41 10.28 6.68
N LYS A 167 -5.82 11.07 5.70
CA LYS A 167 -6.78 12.17 5.90
C LYS A 167 -8.13 11.65 6.41
N ALA A 168 -8.64 10.57 5.80
CA ALA A 168 -9.88 9.94 6.19
C ALA A 168 -9.79 9.38 7.63
N HIS A 169 -8.71 8.66 7.92
CA HIS A 169 -8.45 8.08 9.23
C HIS A 169 -8.33 9.15 10.33
N THR A 170 -7.60 10.22 10.07
CA THR A 170 -7.48 11.37 10.99
C THR A 170 -8.82 12.02 11.24
N LYS A 171 -9.62 12.24 10.18
CA LYS A 171 -10.97 12.81 10.30
C LYS A 171 -11.87 11.90 11.11
N ALA A 172 -11.87 10.59 10.86
CA ALA A 172 -12.67 9.63 11.59
C ALA A 172 -12.37 9.62 13.10
N ARG A 173 -11.10 9.72 13.49
CA ARG A 173 -10.68 9.74 14.91
C ARG A 173 -11.27 10.91 15.73
N HIS A 174 -11.67 11.99 15.08
CA HIS A 174 -12.19 13.19 15.73
C HIS A 174 -13.71 13.32 15.63
N LEU A 175 -14.38 12.39 14.94
CA LEU A 175 -15.82 12.41 14.82
C LEU A 175 -16.49 11.79 16.04
N ARG A 176 -17.52 12.46 16.55
CA ARG A 176 -18.44 11.85 17.51
C ARG A 176 -19.31 10.81 16.79
N LYS A 177 -19.80 9.82 17.53
CA LYS A 177 -20.66 8.75 16.99
C LYS A 177 -21.83 9.31 16.15
N SER A 178 -22.48 10.37 16.63
CA SER A 178 -23.59 11.02 15.93
C SER A 178 -23.17 11.68 14.60
N GLU A 179 -21.98 12.27 14.55
CA GLU A 179 -21.44 12.88 13.32
C GLU A 179 -21.04 11.80 12.29
N ALA A 180 -20.55 10.68 12.79
CA ALA A 180 -20.24 9.51 11.99
C ALA A 180 -21.51 8.92 11.35
N GLU A 181 -22.57 8.75 12.16
CA GLU A 181 -23.88 8.28 11.70
C GLU A 181 -24.49 9.23 10.66
N GLU A 182 -24.37 10.56 10.87
CA GLU A 182 -24.85 11.56 9.93
C GLU A 182 -24.09 11.53 8.60
N LEU A 183 -22.76 11.30 8.63
CA LEU A 183 -21.95 11.14 7.41
C LEU A 183 -22.34 9.89 6.63
N LEU A 184 -22.62 8.79 7.32
CA LEU A 184 -23.07 7.55 6.69
C LEU A 184 -24.44 7.72 6.03
N LEU A 185 -25.35 8.48 6.63
CA LEU A 185 -26.68 8.79 6.05
C LEU A 185 -26.60 9.54 4.71
N ARG A 186 -25.57 10.36 4.49
CA ARG A 186 -25.39 11.13 3.26
C ARG A 186 -25.04 10.26 2.04
N TYR A 187 -24.74 8.99 2.22
CA TYR A 187 -24.28 8.08 1.16
C TYR A 187 -25.31 7.02 0.78
N ASP A 188 -26.61 7.30 0.96
CA ASP A 188 -27.72 6.40 0.61
C ASP A 188 -27.65 4.97 1.22
N ALA A 189 -26.80 4.76 2.19
CA ALA A 189 -26.77 3.50 2.94
C ALA A 189 -27.72 3.61 4.16
N ASP A 190 -28.46 2.55 4.48
CA ASP A 190 -29.04 2.42 5.81
C ASP A 190 -27.88 2.17 6.80
N PRO A 191 -27.51 3.16 7.63
CA PRO A 191 -26.33 3.04 8.48
C PRO A 191 -26.50 1.93 9.51
N ARG A 192 -27.74 1.60 9.89
CA ARG A 192 -28.04 0.54 10.85
C ARG A 192 -27.85 -0.83 10.23
N GLU A 193 -28.29 -1.00 9.00
CA GLU A 193 -28.12 -2.24 8.28
C GLU A 193 -26.66 -2.47 7.91
N ALA A 194 -25.98 -1.46 7.36
CA ALA A 194 -24.58 -1.51 7.04
C ALA A 194 -23.69 -1.75 8.27
N LEU A 195 -23.96 -1.02 9.37
CA LEU A 195 -23.30 -1.23 10.66
C LEU A 195 -23.61 -2.62 11.23
N GLY A 196 -24.88 -3.07 11.15
CA GLY A 196 -25.31 -4.38 11.60
C GLY A 196 -24.65 -5.52 10.81
N LYS A 197 -24.48 -5.39 9.49
CA LYS A 197 -23.76 -6.35 8.68
C LYS A 197 -22.26 -6.32 8.95
N ALA A 198 -21.65 -5.14 9.06
CA ALA A 198 -20.27 -4.98 9.43
C ALA A 198 -19.96 -5.63 10.79
N LEU A 199 -20.82 -5.43 11.79
CA LEU A 199 -20.71 -6.07 13.11
C LEU A 199 -20.87 -7.60 13.03
N ARG A 200 -21.78 -8.11 12.20
CA ARG A 200 -21.93 -9.56 11.97
C ARG A 200 -20.71 -10.16 11.28
N ILE A 201 -20.15 -9.44 10.32
CA ILE A 201 -18.94 -9.85 9.61
C ILE A 201 -17.74 -9.86 10.55
N THR A 202 -17.67 -8.91 11.47
CA THR A 202 -16.55 -8.75 12.41
C THR A 202 -16.77 -9.42 13.77
N SER A 203 -17.97 -9.97 14.04
CA SER A 203 -18.30 -10.63 15.32
C SER A 203 -17.44 -11.84 15.68
N GLY A 204 -16.72 -12.41 14.70
CA GLY A 204 -15.69 -13.43 14.93
C GLY A 204 -14.31 -12.86 15.30
N TYR A 205 -14.16 -11.55 15.30
CA TYR A 205 -12.95 -10.84 15.65
C TYR A 205 -13.26 -9.93 16.84
N SER A 206 -12.39 -9.84 17.81
CA SER A 206 -12.55 -9.02 19.03
C SER A 206 -12.42 -7.50 18.76
N HIS A 207 -13.04 -7.01 17.68
CA HIS A 207 -13.07 -5.58 17.38
C HIS A 207 -14.24 -4.90 18.11
N SER A 208 -13.99 -3.73 18.66
CA SER A 208 -15.02 -2.90 19.23
C SER A 208 -15.96 -2.37 18.14
N SER A 209 -17.22 -2.06 18.50
CA SER A 209 -18.16 -1.39 17.59
C SER A 209 -17.59 -0.08 17.01
N TYR A 210 -16.66 0.51 17.72
CA TYR A 210 -15.95 1.72 17.37
C TYR A 210 -14.97 1.49 16.21
N ASP A 211 -14.22 0.39 16.22
CA ASP A 211 -13.29 0.05 15.14
C ASP A 211 -14.03 -0.24 13.83
N VAL A 212 -15.20 -0.86 13.94
CA VAL A 212 -16.07 -1.10 12.78
C VAL A 212 -16.55 0.22 12.18
N LEU A 213 -17.01 1.14 13.03
CA LEU A 213 -17.45 2.47 12.61
C LEU A 213 -16.32 3.26 11.95
N TYR A 214 -15.12 3.18 12.49
CA TYR A 214 -13.91 3.78 11.91
C TYR A 214 -13.64 3.28 10.51
N ASN A 215 -13.63 1.97 10.34
CA ASN A 215 -13.36 1.36 9.05
C ASN A 215 -14.43 1.74 8.01
N MET A 216 -15.69 1.83 8.43
CA MET A 216 -16.78 2.28 7.56
C MET A 216 -16.62 3.76 7.16
N LEU A 217 -16.20 4.62 8.08
CA LEU A 217 -15.94 6.04 7.78
C LEU A 217 -14.75 6.22 6.84
N ASP A 218 -13.70 5.42 7.01
CA ASP A 218 -12.57 5.39 6.08
C ASP A 218 -13.05 5.04 4.66
N LEU A 219 -13.93 4.03 4.54
CA LEU A 219 -14.50 3.63 3.25
C LEU A 219 -15.36 4.72 2.62
N VAL A 220 -16.24 5.33 3.40
CA VAL A 220 -17.09 6.43 2.95
C VAL A 220 -16.24 7.62 2.50
N ALA A 221 -15.20 7.97 3.26
CA ALA A 221 -14.27 9.04 2.90
C ALA A 221 -13.45 8.70 1.64
N MET A 222 -13.26 7.42 1.33
CA MET A 222 -12.60 6.92 0.13
C MET A 222 -13.55 6.71 -1.07
N GLY A 223 -14.85 6.99 -0.91
CA GLY A 223 -15.83 6.92 -1.97
C GLY A 223 -16.67 5.65 -2.01
N ALA A 224 -16.66 4.80 -0.97
CA ALA A 224 -17.64 3.73 -0.84
C ALA A 224 -19.05 4.32 -0.81
N ARG A 225 -19.95 3.78 -1.64
CA ARG A 225 -21.29 4.34 -1.87
C ARG A 225 -22.42 3.40 -1.49
N ASN A 226 -22.09 2.14 -1.18
CA ASN A 226 -23.06 1.11 -0.89
C ASN A 226 -22.48 0.05 0.03
N GLU A 227 -23.34 -0.86 0.44
CA GLU A 227 -23.02 -1.94 1.35
C GLU A 227 -22.02 -2.95 0.76
N ASP A 228 -22.06 -3.18 -0.55
CA ASP A 228 -21.14 -4.12 -1.20
C ASP A 228 -19.69 -3.61 -1.13
N ASP A 229 -19.48 -2.31 -1.24
CA ASP A 229 -18.17 -1.67 -1.05
C ASP A 229 -17.67 -1.90 0.39
N VAL A 230 -18.57 -1.80 1.39
CA VAL A 230 -18.26 -2.06 2.80
C VAL A 230 -17.95 -3.53 3.04
N VAL A 231 -18.79 -4.44 2.51
CA VAL A 231 -18.59 -5.89 2.62
C VAL A 231 -17.27 -6.32 1.97
N LYS A 232 -16.95 -5.75 0.82
CA LYS A 232 -15.69 -5.99 0.11
C LYS A 232 -14.48 -5.62 0.98
N PHE A 233 -14.48 -4.44 1.56
CA PHE A 233 -13.42 -4.00 2.46
C PHE A 233 -13.25 -4.92 3.67
N PHE A 234 -14.35 -5.32 4.34
CA PHE A 234 -14.26 -6.25 5.46
C PHE A 234 -13.81 -7.64 5.06
N ASN A 235 -14.12 -8.08 3.84
CA ASN A 235 -13.61 -9.33 3.31
C ASN A 235 -12.11 -9.24 3.01
N GLU A 236 -11.62 -8.09 2.55
CA GLU A 236 -10.19 -7.83 2.37
C GLU A 236 -9.45 -7.84 3.71
N MET A 237 -10.08 -7.34 4.79
CA MET A 237 -9.52 -7.40 6.16
C MET A 237 -9.56 -8.80 6.80
N ARG A 238 -10.39 -9.73 6.26
CA ARG A 238 -10.60 -11.07 6.83
C ARG A 238 -9.49 -12.08 6.56
N VAL A 239 -8.58 -11.79 5.67
CA VAL A 239 -7.57 -12.76 5.21
C VAL A 239 -6.39 -12.91 6.19
N TYR A 240 -6.52 -12.41 7.41
CA TYR A 240 -5.54 -12.68 8.47
C TYR A 240 -5.80 -14.03 9.14
N PRO A 241 -4.98 -15.06 8.90
CA PRO A 241 -4.98 -16.18 9.81
C PRO A 241 -4.46 -15.66 11.14
N LYS A 242 -5.21 -15.85 12.22
CA LYS A 242 -4.65 -15.75 13.57
C LYS A 242 -3.46 -16.68 13.60
N SER A 243 -2.24 -16.13 13.66
CA SER A 243 -1.09 -16.90 14.11
C SER A 243 -1.44 -17.43 15.49
N GLY A 244 -1.61 -18.76 15.57
CA GLY A 244 -1.78 -19.47 16.80
C GLY A 244 -0.54 -19.37 17.70
#